data_fa9014b494b1518eed103d5c27d5f398
#
_entry.id   fa9014b494b1518eed103d5c27d5f398
#
_cell.length_a   1.000
_cell.length_b   1.000
_cell.length_c   1.000
_cell.angle_alpha   90.00
_cell.angle_beta   90.00
_cell.angle_gamma   90.00
#
_symmetry.space_group_name_H-M   'P 1'
#
loop_
_entity.id
_entity.type
_entity.pdbx_description
1 polymer ?
#
loop_
_entity_poly.entity_id
_entity_poly.type
_entity_poly.pdbx_seq_one_letter_code
_entity_poly.pdbx_strand_id
1 'polypeptide(L)'
;MAYISNLQFLPLDEILLSNGYKHKVEKSSKNNPALYNEYDTIKGTLIVSRKPDGSYHYFNTHNDEDKGTIIAFCKNRGLDFNDLIKNRDDLEISDKPNHKYNSKPYTIITKEQEAERQKVVKQFEKLRYYDIESSDLFHTLLDSRSLDKTLLKPYNHLLKEDEHANLCVPCYSTNDNGNLIQGGYNKRLSKPFTMQGATNPTKHLMQAGSIKGFEVLCPQNIKNIQNIIVAESVFDGLSVLEMQGFDPNQTAIISTIGNFTEERMQKFVDKFLNTINTYKCKEYNEYHKEIDRYNKQLEDYENYTNFQKRYEKWRAKELAKHDNDPKKVPNDPIFSPIRDKNNLIPRSVFKPALALRLKEPKIPNLSLNVILAMDNDE
;
A
#
# COMPACT_ATOMS: atom_id res chain seq x y z
N MET A 1 -16.84 39.29 28.31
CA MET A 1 -17.15 37.90 28.74
C MET A 1 -17.88 37.08 27.66
N ALA A 2 -17.52 37.23 26.37
CA ALA A 2 -18.16 36.52 25.27
C ALA A 2 -17.36 35.31 24.73
N TYR A 3 -16.29 34.92 25.42
CA TYR A 3 -15.32 33.93 24.90
C TYR A 3 -15.45 32.51 25.47
N ILE A 4 -16.37 32.26 26.40
CA ILE A 4 -16.43 30.94 27.09
C ILE A 4 -17.18 29.88 26.29
N SER A 5 -18.01 30.27 25.33
CA SER A 5 -18.85 29.29 24.58
C SER A 5 -18.13 28.51 23.51
N ASN A 6 -16.96 28.93 23.07
CA ASN A 6 -16.26 28.33 21.91
C ASN A 6 -15.04 27.47 22.26
N LEU A 7 -14.64 27.40 23.52
CA LEU A 7 -13.42 26.65 23.94
C LEU A 7 -13.49 25.17 23.63
N GLN A 8 -14.68 24.58 23.61
CA GLN A 8 -14.88 23.17 23.28
C GLN A 8 -14.56 22.82 21.81
N PHE A 9 -14.48 23.83 20.92
CA PHE A 9 -14.16 23.65 19.50
C PHE A 9 -12.68 23.80 19.19
N LEU A 10 -11.86 24.14 20.19
CA LEU A 10 -10.41 24.21 20.01
C LEU A 10 -9.82 22.81 19.78
N PRO A 11 -8.84 22.67 18.86
CA PRO A 11 -8.24 21.39 18.52
C PRO A 11 -7.39 20.85 19.69
N LEU A 12 -8.05 20.14 20.60
CA LEU A 12 -7.45 19.66 21.83
C LEU A 12 -6.25 18.75 21.62
N ASP A 13 -6.29 17.92 20.60
CA ASP A 13 -5.19 17.04 20.21
C ASP A 13 -3.92 17.81 19.84
N GLU A 14 -4.05 18.85 19.03
CA GLU A 14 -2.94 19.71 18.63
C GLU A 14 -2.40 20.52 19.81
N ILE A 15 -3.30 21.03 20.65
CA ILE A 15 -2.92 21.77 21.86
C ILE A 15 -2.12 20.85 22.80
N LEU A 16 -2.55 19.61 23.00
CA LEU A 16 -1.84 18.67 23.85
C LEU A 16 -0.46 18.32 23.27
N LEU A 17 -0.35 18.12 21.96
CA LEU A 17 0.93 17.87 21.30
C LEU A 17 1.90 19.03 21.48
N SER A 18 1.46 20.29 21.33
CA SER A 18 2.30 21.47 21.57
C SER A 18 2.73 21.62 23.04
N ASN A 19 2.03 20.98 23.96
CA ASN A 19 2.35 20.93 25.40
C ASN A 19 3.06 19.65 25.83
N GLY A 20 3.77 18.99 24.92
CA GLY A 20 4.67 17.87 25.25
C GLY A 20 3.99 16.49 25.35
N TYR A 21 2.72 16.38 24.97
CA TYR A 21 2.10 15.08 24.79
C TYR A 21 2.63 14.42 23.53
N LYS A 22 2.71 13.10 23.55
CA LYS A 22 3.23 12.28 22.44
C LYS A 22 2.14 11.34 21.95
N HIS A 23 2.14 11.07 20.66
CA HIS A 23 1.24 10.06 20.08
C HIS A 23 1.58 8.66 20.58
N LYS A 24 0.55 7.95 21.03
CA LYS A 24 0.59 6.51 21.25
C LYS A 24 -0.04 5.81 20.06
N VAL A 25 0.79 5.58 19.02
CA VAL A 25 0.35 5.17 17.69
C VAL A 25 -0.46 3.88 17.72
N GLU A 26 -0.06 2.91 18.54
CA GLU A 26 -0.73 1.61 18.67
C GLU A 26 -2.16 1.67 19.23
N LYS A 27 -2.52 2.79 19.89
CA LYS A 27 -3.86 3.04 20.46
C LYS A 27 -4.62 4.14 19.73
N SER A 28 -4.01 4.77 18.74
CA SER A 28 -4.63 5.84 17.94
C SER A 28 -5.48 5.28 16.81
N SER A 29 -6.59 5.96 16.51
CA SER A 29 -7.36 5.80 15.27
C SER A 29 -7.36 7.11 14.48
N LYS A 30 -7.80 7.08 13.22
CA LYS A 30 -7.79 8.26 12.33
C LYS A 30 -8.47 9.48 12.93
N ASN A 31 -9.62 9.26 13.59
CA ASN A 31 -10.44 10.34 14.14
C ASN A 31 -10.26 10.51 15.65
N ASN A 32 -9.50 9.61 16.30
CA ASN A 32 -9.33 9.60 17.73
C ASN A 32 -7.86 9.33 18.06
N PRO A 33 -6.99 10.34 18.01
CA PRO A 33 -5.60 10.20 18.43
C PRO A 33 -5.51 9.81 19.90
N ALA A 34 -4.63 8.87 20.21
CA ALA A 34 -4.26 8.50 21.55
C ALA A 34 -2.98 9.24 21.93
N LEU A 35 -3.03 10.00 23.01
CA LEU A 35 -1.94 10.85 23.47
C LEU A 35 -1.51 10.46 24.88
N TYR A 36 -0.23 10.60 25.20
CA TYR A 36 0.29 10.38 26.54
C TYR A 36 1.41 11.38 26.85
N ASN A 37 1.57 11.67 28.13
CA ASN A 37 2.70 12.44 28.64
C ASN A 37 3.18 11.79 29.94
N GLU A 38 4.47 11.47 30.02
CA GLU A 38 5.10 10.85 31.19
C GLU A 38 5.08 11.76 32.44
N TYR A 39 4.97 13.08 32.19
CA TYR A 39 4.94 14.12 33.24
C TYR A 39 3.51 14.57 33.58
N ASP A 40 2.47 13.99 32.95
CA ASP A 40 1.10 14.30 33.30
C ASP A 40 0.81 13.91 34.76
N THR A 41 0.18 14.79 35.50
CA THR A 41 -0.22 14.56 36.89
C THR A 41 -1.20 13.40 37.02
N ILE A 42 -2.03 13.20 36.00
CA ILE A 42 -2.96 12.07 35.87
C ILE A 42 -2.42 11.10 34.84
N LYS A 43 -1.86 9.99 35.34
CA LYS A 43 -1.28 8.97 34.46
C LYS A 43 -2.34 8.33 33.57
N GLY A 44 -1.95 8.00 32.35
CA GLY A 44 -2.81 7.28 31.41
C GLY A 44 -2.59 7.67 29.96
N THR A 45 -3.44 7.12 29.12
CA THR A 45 -3.50 7.47 27.70
C THR A 45 -4.81 8.18 27.44
N LEU A 46 -4.74 9.37 26.88
CA LEU A 46 -5.88 10.20 26.54
C LEU A 46 -6.31 9.88 25.10
N ILE A 47 -7.55 9.48 24.91
CA ILE A 47 -8.14 9.36 23.59
C ILE A 47 -8.89 10.67 23.33
N VAL A 48 -8.47 11.42 22.31
CA VAL A 48 -9.14 12.65 21.91
C VAL A 48 -10.05 12.36 20.72
N SER A 49 -11.27 12.84 20.76
CA SER A 49 -12.25 12.66 19.70
C SER A 49 -12.94 13.98 19.35
N ARG A 50 -13.16 14.23 18.05
CA ARG A 50 -14.00 15.32 17.57
C ARG A 50 -15.41 14.80 17.35
N LYS A 51 -16.38 15.45 17.95
CA LYS A 51 -17.81 15.14 17.81
C LYS A 51 -18.37 15.68 16.48
N PRO A 52 -19.54 15.20 16.02
CA PRO A 52 -20.19 15.72 14.80
C PRO A 52 -20.51 17.22 14.85
N ASP A 53 -20.75 17.78 16.04
CA ASP A 53 -20.95 19.21 16.26
C ASP A 53 -19.68 20.04 16.20
N GLY A 54 -18.52 19.38 15.98
CA GLY A 54 -17.20 20.00 15.91
C GLY A 54 -16.47 20.11 17.25
N SER A 55 -17.11 19.81 18.39
CA SER A 55 -16.48 19.87 19.71
C SER A 55 -15.44 18.76 19.90
N TYR A 56 -14.37 19.09 20.66
CA TYR A 56 -13.33 18.13 21.03
C TYR A 56 -13.54 17.61 22.44
N HIS A 57 -13.51 16.30 22.58
CA HIS A 57 -13.62 15.60 23.85
C HIS A 57 -12.45 14.66 24.02
N TYR A 58 -12.07 14.41 25.27
CA TYR A 58 -11.09 13.37 25.60
C TYR A 58 -11.63 12.44 26.68
N PHE A 59 -11.07 11.25 26.76
CA PHE A 59 -11.18 10.38 27.94
C PHE A 59 -9.84 9.69 28.18
N ASN A 60 -9.58 9.41 29.47
CA ASN A 60 -8.37 8.71 29.88
C ASN A 60 -8.66 7.20 30.00
N THR A 61 -7.86 6.38 29.31
CA THR A 61 -8.06 4.92 29.29
C THR A 61 -7.77 4.22 30.64
N HIS A 62 -7.21 4.93 31.63
CA HIS A 62 -6.86 4.41 32.94
C HIS A 62 -7.66 5.07 34.08
N ASN A 63 -8.45 6.08 33.79
CA ASN A 63 -9.26 6.79 34.77
C ASN A 63 -10.54 7.30 34.12
N ASP A 64 -11.66 6.63 34.38
CA ASP A 64 -12.97 6.93 33.80
C ASP A 64 -13.55 8.28 34.25
N GLU A 65 -13.04 8.88 35.32
CA GLU A 65 -13.45 10.21 35.78
C GLU A 65 -12.71 11.33 35.04
N ASP A 66 -11.54 11.03 34.45
CA ASP A 66 -10.75 11.98 33.68
C ASP A 66 -11.18 12.02 32.22
N LYS A 67 -12.28 12.76 31.97
CA LYS A 67 -12.90 12.92 30.63
C LYS A 67 -13.58 14.27 30.49
N GLY A 68 -13.81 14.69 29.24
CA GLY A 68 -14.56 15.92 28.94
C GLY A 68 -13.94 16.73 27.83
N THR A 69 -14.14 18.05 27.88
CA THR A 69 -13.54 19.03 26.96
C THR A 69 -12.22 19.57 27.51
N ILE A 70 -11.58 20.50 26.76
CA ILE A 70 -10.36 21.19 27.22
C ILE A 70 -10.54 21.87 28.60
N ILE A 71 -11.75 22.33 28.92
CA ILE A 71 -12.06 22.95 30.23
C ILE A 71 -11.95 21.91 31.34
N ALA A 72 -12.54 20.73 31.13
CA ALA A 72 -12.42 19.61 32.08
C ALA A 72 -10.95 19.15 32.21
N PHE A 73 -10.22 19.10 31.10
CA PHE A 73 -8.80 18.78 31.07
C PHE A 73 -7.97 19.71 31.99
N CYS A 74 -8.15 21.04 31.80
CA CYS A 74 -7.45 22.02 32.62
C CYS A 74 -7.83 21.91 34.11
N LYS A 75 -9.13 21.78 34.38
CA LYS A 75 -9.67 21.63 35.77
C LYS A 75 -9.07 20.40 36.45
N ASN A 76 -9.07 19.26 35.80
CA ASN A 76 -8.61 18.00 36.38
C ASN A 76 -7.10 18.03 36.70
N ARG A 77 -6.32 18.85 35.96
CA ARG A 77 -4.85 18.96 36.13
C ARG A 77 -4.41 20.23 36.87
N GLY A 78 -5.35 21.08 37.28
CA GLY A 78 -5.05 22.35 37.91
C GLY A 78 -4.27 23.34 36.99
N LEU A 79 -4.48 23.24 35.67
CA LEU A 79 -3.80 24.07 34.69
C LEU A 79 -4.61 25.33 34.38
N ASP A 80 -3.89 26.45 34.16
CA ASP A 80 -4.51 27.63 33.56
C ASP A 80 -4.69 27.41 32.06
N PHE A 81 -5.89 27.64 31.56
CA PHE A 81 -6.22 27.53 30.15
C PHE A 81 -5.32 28.40 29.25
N ASN A 82 -5.06 29.64 29.69
CA ASN A 82 -4.22 30.56 28.92
C ASN A 82 -2.77 30.06 28.80
N ASP A 83 -2.26 29.40 29.84
CA ASP A 83 -0.93 28.80 29.80
C ASP A 83 -0.87 27.62 28.82
N LEU A 84 -1.93 26.85 28.71
CA LEU A 84 -2.02 25.72 27.80
C LEU A 84 -2.01 26.15 26.31
N ILE A 85 -2.55 27.34 25.99
CA ILE A 85 -2.65 27.86 24.62
C ILE A 85 -1.54 28.85 24.23
N LYS A 86 -0.72 29.32 25.18
CA LYS A 86 0.32 30.37 24.96
C LYS A 86 1.35 30.01 23.88
N ASN A 87 1.54 28.76 23.58
CA ASN A 87 2.53 28.28 22.60
C ASN A 87 2.00 28.27 21.16
N ARG A 88 0.83 28.87 20.90
CA ARG A 88 0.21 28.90 19.57
C ARG A 88 -0.39 30.26 19.25
N ASP A 89 0.38 31.04 18.50
CA ASP A 89 -0.08 32.34 17.96
C ASP A 89 -1.07 32.20 16.79
N ASP A 90 -1.35 31.00 16.31
CA ASP A 90 -2.06 30.67 15.07
C ASP A 90 -3.35 29.84 15.25
N LEU A 91 -3.93 29.84 16.48
CA LEU A 91 -5.22 29.16 16.73
C LEU A 91 -6.36 29.95 16.11
N GLU A 92 -6.59 29.77 14.80
CA GLU A 92 -7.84 30.18 14.16
C GLU A 92 -8.97 29.22 14.51
N ILE A 93 -10.03 29.75 15.13
CA ILE A 93 -11.29 29.02 15.29
C ILE A 93 -11.95 28.99 13.92
N SER A 94 -11.75 27.94 13.16
CA SER A 94 -12.39 27.79 11.87
C SER A 94 -13.77 27.14 12.05
N ASP A 95 -14.80 27.90 11.72
CA ASP A 95 -16.21 27.45 11.66
C ASP A 95 -16.44 26.39 10.57
N LYS A 96 -15.45 26.05 9.78
CA LYS A 96 -15.55 25.06 8.72
C LYS A 96 -14.79 23.76 9.09
N PRO A 97 -15.39 22.58 8.86
CA PRO A 97 -14.73 21.29 9.08
C PRO A 97 -13.67 21.00 7.99
N ASN A 98 -12.66 21.87 7.86
CA ASN A 98 -11.66 21.82 6.79
C ASN A 98 -10.25 21.45 7.30
N HIS A 99 -10.14 20.77 8.40
CA HIS A 99 -8.90 20.06 8.67
C HIS A 99 -8.92 18.76 7.87
N LYS A 100 -8.46 18.84 6.61
CA LYS A 100 -7.75 17.69 6.04
C LYS A 100 -6.61 17.43 7.02
N TYR A 101 -6.86 16.56 7.99
CA TYR A 101 -5.75 15.88 8.62
C TYR A 101 -4.92 15.37 7.44
N ASN A 102 -3.72 15.91 7.27
CA ASN A 102 -2.67 15.18 6.61
C ASN A 102 -2.45 13.96 7.50
N SER A 103 -3.36 13.01 7.38
CA SER A 103 -3.24 11.70 7.96
C SER A 103 -2.00 11.11 7.29
N LYS A 104 -0.83 11.37 7.87
CA LYS A 104 0.27 10.45 7.65
C LYS A 104 -0.37 9.08 7.87
N PRO A 105 -0.31 8.18 6.90
CA PRO A 105 -0.98 6.90 7.02
C PRO A 105 -0.58 6.31 8.36
N TYR A 106 -1.56 5.87 9.15
CA TYR A 106 -1.41 5.39 10.53
C TYR A 106 -0.63 4.07 10.65
N THR A 107 0.32 3.87 9.79
CA THR A 107 1.23 2.73 9.80
C THR A 107 2.66 3.22 9.61
N ILE A 108 3.10 4.14 10.48
CA ILE A 108 4.55 4.25 10.69
C ILE A 108 4.93 2.97 11.42
N ILE A 109 5.29 1.97 10.65
CA ILE A 109 5.84 0.73 11.15
C ILE A 109 7.16 1.09 11.79
N THR A 110 7.30 0.93 13.11
CA THR A 110 8.59 1.17 13.76
C THR A 110 9.62 0.17 13.23
N LYS A 111 10.92 0.46 13.39
CA LYS A 111 11.98 -0.46 12.98
C LYS A 111 11.85 -1.82 13.69
N GLU A 112 11.43 -1.81 14.94
CA GLU A 112 11.19 -3.00 15.74
C GLU A 112 10.02 -3.81 15.19
N GLN A 113 8.90 -3.15 14.90
CA GLN A 113 7.72 -3.79 14.28
C GLN A 113 8.05 -4.36 12.90
N GLU A 114 8.85 -3.66 12.09
CA GLU A 114 9.31 -4.16 10.80
C GLU A 114 10.20 -5.39 10.96
N ALA A 115 11.11 -5.40 11.93
CA ALA A 115 11.96 -6.55 12.22
C ALA A 115 11.14 -7.77 12.68
N GLU A 116 10.13 -7.57 13.55
CA GLU A 116 9.23 -8.64 13.99
C GLU A 116 8.38 -9.15 12.82
N ARG A 117 7.80 -8.26 12.02
CA ARG A 117 7.07 -8.62 10.81
C ARG A 117 7.91 -9.50 9.88
N GLN A 118 9.16 -9.13 9.62
CA GLN A 118 10.05 -9.90 8.76
C GLN A 118 10.34 -11.30 9.31
N LYS A 119 10.46 -11.44 10.63
CA LYS A 119 10.58 -12.76 11.28
C LYS A 119 9.34 -13.61 11.03
N VAL A 120 8.15 -13.03 11.22
CA VAL A 120 6.87 -13.72 11.01
C VAL A 120 6.70 -14.13 9.54
N VAL A 121 7.05 -13.27 8.58
CA VAL A 121 6.99 -13.60 7.15
C VAL A 121 7.94 -14.77 6.83
N LYS A 122 9.19 -14.74 7.33
CA LYS A 122 10.13 -15.85 7.16
C LYS A 122 9.66 -17.13 7.86
N GLN A 123 8.94 -17.02 8.99
CA GLN A 123 8.33 -18.18 9.63
C GLN A 123 7.24 -18.77 8.74
N PHE A 124 6.36 -17.92 8.19
CA PHE A 124 5.32 -18.36 7.26
C PHE A 124 5.89 -19.08 6.03
N GLU A 125 6.95 -18.55 5.44
CA GLU A 125 7.61 -19.19 4.28
C GLU A 125 8.07 -20.62 4.55
N LYS A 126 8.50 -20.91 5.79
CA LYS A 126 8.99 -22.22 6.23
C LYS A 126 7.89 -23.22 6.58
N LEU A 127 6.64 -22.75 6.75
CA LEU A 127 5.53 -23.64 7.03
C LEU A 127 5.28 -24.57 5.84
N ARG A 128 4.83 -25.79 6.11
CA ARG A 128 4.44 -26.72 5.04
C ARG A 128 3.19 -26.21 4.32
N TYR A 129 3.03 -26.60 3.06
CA TYR A 129 1.78 -26.36 2.36
C TYR A 129 0.65 -27.14 3.01
N TYR A 130 -0.52 -26.52 3.06
CA TYR A 130 -1.70 -27.15 3.62
C TYR A 130 -2.19 -28.26 2.69
N ASP A 131 -2.43 -29.44 3.24
CA ASP A 131 -2.97 -30.55 2.47
C ASP A 131 -4.51 -30.47 2.46
N ILE A 132 -5.05 -29.86 1.41
CA ILE A 132 -6.49 -29.66 1.22
C ILE A 132 -7.23 -31.01 1.08
N GLU A 133 -6.58 -32.02 0.52
CA GLU A 133 -7.23 -33.29 0.21
C GLU A 133 -7.42 -34.18 1.47
N SER A 134 -6.51 -34.09 2.43
CA SER A 134 -6.53 -34.95 3.63
C SER A 134 -6.88 -34.20 4.93
N SER A 135 -7.14 -32.90 4.89
CA SER A 135 -7.36 -32.12 6.11
C SER A 135 -8.82 -32.15 6.57
N ASP A 136 -9.05 -32.69 7.76
CA ASP A 136 -10.38 -32.67 8.41
C ASP A 136 -10.88 -31.25 8.70
N LEU A 137 -9.97 -30.32 9.01
CA LEU A 137 -10.34 -28.93 9.26
C LEU A 137 -10.98 -28.29 8.04
N PHE A 138 -10.39 -28.47 6.85
CA PHE A 138 -10.98 -27.96 5.62
C PHE A 138 -12.30 -28.62 5.29
N HIS A 139 -12.39 -29.94 5.40
CA HIS A 139 -13.64 -30.66 5.18
C HIS A 139 -14.73 -30.07 6.08
N THR A 140 -14.50 -29.94 7.37
CA THR A 140 -15.48 -29.33 8.29
C THR A 140 -15.88 -27.92 7.92
N LEU A 141 -14.92 -27.05 7.52
CA LEU A 141 -15.19 -25.66 7.16
C LEU A 141 -15.92 -25.52 5.83
N LEU A 142 -15.57 -26.34 4.83
CA LEU A 142 -16.22 -26.33 3.52
C LEU A 142 -17.56 -27.03 3.56
N ASP A 143 -17.66 -28.18 4.22
CA ASP A 143 -18.91 -28.95 4.36
C ASP A 143 -19.98 -28.14 5.09
N SER A 144 -19.60 -27.38 6.14
CA SER A 144 -20.53 -26.51 6.87
C SER A 144 -21.15 -25.42 5.99
N ARG A 145 -20.52 -25.11 4.85
CA ARG A 145 -20.95 -24.11 3.86
C ARG A 145 -21.36 -24.74 2.53
N SER A 146 -21.34 -26.08 2.43
CA SER A 146 -21.59 -26.82 1.17
C SER A 146 -20.68 -26.39 0.01
N LEU A 147 -19.42 -26.05 0.29
CA LEU A 147 -18.46 -25.57 -0.70
C LEU A 147 -17.62 -26.73 -1.27
N ASP A 148 -17.37 -26.69 -2.58
CA ASP A 148 -16.45 -27.63 -3.22
C ASP A 148 -15.00 -27.32 -2.91
N LYS A 149 -14.24 -28.30 -2.41
CA LYS A 149 -12.81 -28.16 -2.14
C LYS A 149 -11.97 -27.81 -3.38
N THR A 150 -12.47 -28.10 -4.59
CA THR A 150 -11.79 -27.75 -5.83
C THR A 150 -11.60 -26.25 -6.02
N LEU A 151 -12.48 -25.44 -5.39
CA LEU A 151 -12.37 -23.96 -5.39
C LEU A 151 -11.06 -23.46 -4.81
N LEU A 152 -10.42 -24.22 -3.91
CA LEU A 152 -9.19 -23.83 -3.24
C LEU A 152 -7.92 -24.14 -4.05
N LYS A 153 -7.99 -25.02 -5.06
CA LYS A 153 -6.82 -25.44 -5.83
C LYS A 153 -5.97 -24.28 -6.39
N PRO A 154 -6.56 -23.23 -6.98
CA PRO A 154 -5.79 -22.09 -7.49
C PRO A 154 -5.04 -21.29 -6.40
N TYR A 155 -5.47 -21.41 -5.14
CA TYR A 155 -4.93 -20.67 -3.99
C TYR A 155 -4.00 -21.52 -3.12
N ASN A 156 -3.83 -22.82 -3.42
CA ASN A 156 -3.09 -23.76 -2.58
C ASN A 156 -1.65 -23.29 -2.27
N HIS A 157 -1.02 -22.57 -3.20
CA HIS A 157 0.32 -22.02 -3.02
C HIS A 157 0.43 -20.95 -1.90
N LEU A 158 -0.71 -20.39 -1.43
CA LEU A 158 -0.79 -19.42 -0.34
C LEU A 158 -1.19 -20.07 1.00
N LEU A 159 -1.72 -21.27 0.98
CA LEU A 159 -2.24 -21.93 2.16
C LEU A 159 -1.16 -22.78 2.82
N LYS A 160 -0.90 -22.52 4.09
CA LYS A 160 0.14 -23.19 4.87
C LYS A 160 -0.46 -23.84 6.11
N GLU A 161 0.31 -24.70 6.75
CA GLU A 161 -0.07 -25.40 7.97
C GLU A 161 1.05 -25.28 9.01
N ASP A 162 0.67 -24.96 10.25
CA ASP A 162 1.60 -24.97 11.37
C ASP A 162 1.67 -26.33 12.09
N GLU A 163 2.52 -26.44 13.11
CA GLU A 163 2.73 -27.66 13.91
C GLU A 163 1.50 -28.16 14.66
N HIS A 164 0.45 -27.33 14.78
CA HIS A 164 -0.80 -27.66 15.44
C HIS A 164 -1.92 -27.97 14.43
N ALA A 165 -1.57 -28.20 13.19
CA ALA A 165 -2.51 -28.42 12.08
C ALA A 165 -3.49 -27.24 11.88
N ASN A 166 -3.10 -26.01 12.24
CA ASN A 166 -3.89 -24.83 11.94
C ASN A 166 -3.66 -24.40 10.49
N LEU A 167 -4.74 -24.01 9.80
CA LEU A 167 -4.62 -23.38 8.50
C LEU A 167 -4.07 -21.94 8.66
N CYS A 168 -2.96 -21.66 8.00
CA CYS A 168 -2.31 -20.37 7.97
C CYS A 168 -2.56 -19.67 6.62
N VAL A 169 -3.20 -18.50 6.67
CA VAL A 169 -3.52 -17.66 5.50
C VAL A 169 -2.70 -16.38 5.57
N PRO A 170 -2.00 -15.98 4.49
CA PRO A 170 -1.19 -14.77 4.53
C PRO A 170 -2.04 -13.50 4.62
N CYS A 171 -1.56 -12.53 5.40
CA CYS A 171 -2.15 -11.22 5.52
C CYS A 171 -1.26 -10.16 4.86
N TYR A 172 -1.87 -9.23 4.16
CA TYR A 172 -1.20 -8.13 3.46
C TYR A 172 -1.64 -6.78 4.01
N SER A 173 -0.71 -5.86 4.02
CA SER A 173 -0.95 -4.47 4.43
C SER A 173 -0.20 -3.53 3.47
N THR A 174 -0.35 -2.24 3.66
CA THR A 174 0.45 -1.22 2.95
C THR A 174 1.52 -0.67 3.89
N ASN A 175 2.75 -0.51 3.39
CA ASN A 175 3.81 0.19 4.12
C ASN A 175 3.68 1.72 4.00
N ASP A 176 4.58 2.46 4.63
CA ASP A 176 4.60 3.93 4.63
C ASP A 176 4.70 4.54 3.23
N ASN A 177 5.31 3.83 2.29
CA ASN A 177 5.38 4.22 0.88
C ASN A 177 4.13 3.80 0.08
N GLY A 178 3.12 3.25 0.73
CA GLY A 178 1.90 2.75 0.10
C GLY A 178 2.10 1.48 -0.74
N ASN A 179 3.19 0.75 -0.59
CA ASN A 179 3.39 -0.52 -1.27
C ASN A 179 2.74 -1.67 -0.51
N LEU A 180 2.17 -2.62 -1.25
CA LEU A 180 1.67 -3.86 -0.65
C LEU A 180 2.84 -4.67 -0.10
N ILE A 181 2.72 -5.07 1.16
CA ILE A 181 3.66 -5.94 1.84
C ILE A 181 2.91 -7.06 2.54
N GLN A 182 3.51 -8.22 2.65
CA GLN A 182 2.98 -9.26 3.51
C GLN A 182 3.18 -8.82 4.97
N GLY A 183 2.08 -8.60 5.68
CA GLY A 183 2.09 -8.16 7.08
C GLY A 183 2.35 -9.30 8.07
N GLY A 184 2.08 -10.53 7.65
CA GLY A 184 2.17 -11.75 8.45
C GLY A 184 1.16 -12.78 7.99
N TYR A 185 0.53 -13.48 8.92
CA TYR A 185 -0.51 -14.46 8.62
C TYR A 185 -1.49 -14.66 9.76
N ASN A 186 -2.68 -15.10 9.41
CA ASN A 186 -3.71 -15.56 10.34
C ASN A 186 -3.77 -17.07 10.37
N LYS A 187 -4.17 -17.60 11.52
CA LYS A 187 -4.42 -19.02 11.75
C LYS A 187 -5.91 -19.26 11.91
N ARG A 188 -6.46 -20.21 11.16
CA ARG A 188 -7.74 -20.85 11.46
C ARG A 188 -7.44 -22.07 12.33
N LEU A 189 -7.93 -22.02 13.57
CA LEU A 189 -7.56 -23.00 14.59
C LEU A 189 -8.23 -24.34 14.33
N SER A 190 -7.43 -25.40 14.29
CA SER A 190 -7.93 -26.78 14.23
C SER A 190 -8.69 -27.15 15.52
N LYS A 191 -8.29 -26.56 16.65
CA LYS A 191 -8.93 -26.70 17.95
C LYS A 191 -9.27 -25.32 18.52
N PRO A 192 -10.48 -24.78 18.25
CA PRO A 192 -10.94 -23.54 18.86
C PRO A 192 -10.93 -23.62 20.37
N PHE A 193 -10.63 -22.52 21.04
CA PHE A 193 -10.65 -22.43 22.51
C PHE A 193 -11.41 -21.19 22.95
N THR A 194 -12.00 -21.26 24.16
CA THR A 194 -12.73 -20.13 24.73
C THR A 194 -11.82 -19.43 25.75
N MET A 195 -11.58 -18.14 25.54
CA MET A 195 -10.86 -17.31 26.52
C MET A 195 -11.71 -17.15 27.79
N GLN A 196 -11.05 -17.03 28.94
CA GLN A 196 -11.74 -16.77 30.19
C GLN A 196 -12.57 -15.48 30.10
N GLY A 197 -13.87 -15.60 30.38
CA GLY A 197 -14.81 -14.47 30.28
C GLY A 197 -15.43 -14.23 28.88
N ALA A 198 -15.01 -14.97 27.85
CA ALA A 198 -15.62 -14.91 26.53
C ALA A 198 -16.80 -15.92 26.40
N THR A 199 -17.85 -15.49 25.69
CA THR A 199 -19.01 -16.36 25.40
C THR A 199 -18.79 -17.27 24.20
N ASN A 200 -17.99 -16.80 23.22
CA ASN A 200 -17.75 -17.49 21.97
C ASN A 200 -16.31 -18.04 21.89
N PRO A 201 -16.11 -19.21 21.26
CA PRO A 201 -14.77 -19.76 21.06
C PRO A 201 -14.00 -18.92 20.04
N THR A 202 -12.69 -18.70 20.32
CA THR A 202 -11.74 -18.15 19.37
C THR A 202 -11.46 -19.18 18.29
N LYS A 203 -11.87 -18.90 17.05
CA LYS A 203 -11.72 -19.76 15.87
C LYS A 203 -10.55 -19.36 14.98
N HIS A 204 -10.06 -18.14 15.14
CA HIS A 204 -8.94 -17.61 14.37
C HIS A 204 -8.04 -16.75 15.26
N LEU A 205 -6.77 -16.71 14.92
CA LEU A 205 -5.76 -15.98 15.68
C LEU A 205 -4.70 -15.41 14.73
N MET A 206 -4.44 -14.12 14.84
CA MET A 206 -3.31 -13.51 14.13
C MET A 206 -1.99 -13.94 14.78
N GLN A 207 -1.01 -14.35 13.98
CA GLN A 207 0.33 -14.68 14.48
C GLN A 207 0.96 -13.47 15.17
N ALA A 208 1.50 -13.67 16.39
CA ALA A 208 2.18 -12.61 17.13
C ALA A 208 3.33 -12.01 16.30
N GLY A 209 3.47 -10.70 16.33
CA GLY A 209 4.44 -9.95 15.49
C GLY A 209 3.94 -9.64 14.07
N SER A 210 2.75 -10.12 13.66
CA SER A 210 2.12 -9.71 12.41
C SER A 210 1.58 -8.29 12.51
N ILE A 211 1.66 -7.56 11.38
CA ILE A 211 0.95 -6.29 11.21
C ILE A 211 -0.47 -6.59 10.74
N LYS A 212 -1.46 -5.96 11.38
CA LYS A 212 -2.87 -6.12 11.02
C LYS A 212 -3.09 -5.72 9.54
N GLY A 213 -3.61 -6.66 8.77
CA GLY A 213 -3.84 -6.50 7.33
C GLY A 213 -5.06 -7.29 6.86
N PHE A 214 -5.18 -7.47 5.57
CA PHE A 214 -6.24 -8.21 4.89
C PHE A 214 -5.72 -9.60 4.52
N GLU A 215 -6.48 -10.65 4.78
CA GLU A 215 -6.18 -11.95 4.15
C GLU A 215 -6.43 -11.85 2.65
N VAL A 216 -5.56 -12.43 1.86
CA VAL A 216 -5.71 -12.41 0.40
C VAL A 216 -5.51 -13.82 -0.14
N LEU A 217 -6.52 -14.32 -0.83
CA LEU A 217 -6.41 -15.47 -1.71
C LEU A 217 -6.33 -14.95 -3.15
N CYS A 218 -5.23 -15.23 -3.80
CA CYS A 218 -4.97 -14.78 -5.16
C CYS A 218 -4.48 -15.97 -5.98
N PRO A 219 -5.03 -16.24 -7.18
CA PRO A 219 -4.52 -17.29 -8.03
C PRO A 219 -3.09 -17.02 -8.45
N GLN A 220 -2.32 -18.08 -8.73
CA GLN A 220 -0.90 -17.97 -9.07
C GLN A 220 -0.65 -17.05 -10.28
N ASN A 221 -1.53 -17.10 -11.27
CA ASN A 221 -1.42 -16.22 -12.43
C ASN A 221 -2.23 -14.92 -12.25
N ILE A 222 -1.61 -13.94 -11.62
CA ILE A 222 -2.20 -12.62 -11.33
C ILE A 222 -2.70 -11.91 -12.61
N LYS A 223 -2.11 -12.15 -13.77
CA LYS A 223 -2.52 -11.51 -15.04
C LYS A 223 -3.92 -11.94 -15.48
N ASN A 224 -4.38 -13.12 -15.04
CA ASN A 224 -5.69 -13.64 -15.42
C ASN A 224 -6.84 -13.11 -14.55
N ILE A 225 -6.56 -12.39 -13.47
CA ILE A 225 -7.60 -11.90 -12.54
C ILE A 225 -8.56 -10.97 -13.29
N GLN A 226 -9.85 -11.28 -13.17
CA GLN A 226 -10.97 -10.48 -13.69
C GLN A 226 -11.90 -10.03 -12.59
N ASN A 227 -11.97 -10.78 -11.48
CA ASN A 227 -12.85 -10.51 -10.36
C ASN A 227 -12.08 -10.39 -9.05
N ILE A 228 -12.54 -9.49 -8.19
CA ILE A 228 -12.07 -9.33 -6.81
C ILE A 228 -13.29 -9.37 -5.92
N ILE A 229 -13.34 -10.33 -5.00
CA ILE A 229 -14.39 -10.42 -3.98
C ILE A 229 -13.80 -9.89 -2.67
N VAL A 230 -14.49 -8.93 -2.06
CA VAL A 230 -14.16 -8.41 -0.73
C VAL A 230 -15.23 -8.90 0.24
N ALA A 231 -14.83 -9.64 1.26
CA ALA A 231 -15.72 -10.28 2.22
C ALA A 231 -15.17 -10.17 3.65
N GLU A 232 -15.96 -10.52 4.66
CA GLU A 232 -15.49 -10.53 6.05
C GLU A 232 -14.47 -11.62 6.32
N SER A 233 -14.68 -12.81 5.73
CA SER A 233 -13.72 -13.90 5.79
C SER A 233 -13.44 -14.47 4.41
N VAL A 234 -12.32 -15.18 4.27
CA VAL A 234 -11.99 -15.88 3.01
C VAL A 234 -13.04 -16.95 2.66
N PHE A 235 -13.71 -17.54 3.65
CA PHE A 235 -14.75 -18.56 3.43
C PHE A 235 -16.05 -17.95 2.92
N ASP A 236 -16.41 -16.75 3.39
CA ASP A 236 -17.56 -16.01 2.86
C ASP A 236 -17.28 -15.58 1.42
N GLY A 237 -16.05 -15.15 1.13
CA GLY A 237 -15.60 -14.89 -0.23
C GLY A 237 -15.66 -16.10 -1.16
N LEU A 238 -15.30 -17.30 -0.66
CA LEU A 238 -15.44 -18.56 -1.41
C LEU A 238 -16.91 -18.91 -1.66
N SER A 239 -17.80 -18.67 -0.68
CA SER A 239 -19.24 -18.88 -0.87
C SER A 239 -19.80 -17.99 -1.98
N VAL A 240 -19.41 -16.71 -2.01
CA VAL A 240 -19.82 -15.80 -3.08
C VAL A 240 -19.24 -16.23 -4.43
N LEU A 241 -17.97 -16.64 -4.47
CA LEU A 241 -17.33 -17.14 -5.68
C LEU A 241 -18.11 -18.29 -6.29
N GLU A 242 -18.51 -19.28 -5.47
CA GLU A 242 -19.26 -20.44 -5.91
C GLU A 242 -20.68 -20.06 -6.34
N MET A 243 -21.42 -19.30 -5.51
CA MET A 243 -22.79 -18.85 -5.81
C MET A 243 -22.89 -18.05 -7.11
N GLN A 244 -21.88 -17.25 -7.42
CA GLN A 244 -21.83 -16.43 -8.63
C GLN A 244 -21.26 -17.20 -9.85
N GLY A 245 -20.75 -18.41 -9.63
CA GLY A 245 -20.13 -19.21 -10.70
C GLY A 245 -18.86 -18.59 -11.28
N PHE A 246 -18.12 -17.81 -10.50
CA PHE A 246 -16.86 -17.22 -10.96
C PHE A 246 -15.76 -18.28 -11.07
N ASP A 247 -14.90 -18.13 -12.09
CA ASP A 247 -13.70 -18.97 -12.22
C ASP A 247 -12.68 -18.64 -11.11
N PRO A 248 -12.34 -19.60 -10.23
CA PRO A 248 -11.36 -19.37 -9.17
C PRO A 248 -9.95 -19.06 -9.69
N ASN A 249 -9.61 -19.43 -10.95
CA ASN A 249 -8.35 -19.06 -11.58
C ASN A 249 -8.31 -17.58 -12.03
N GLN A 250 -9.47 -16.92 -12.04
CA GLN A 250 -9.62 -15.54 -12.48
C GLN A 250 -10.16 -14.62 -11.36
N THR A 251 -10.27 -15.14 -10.15
CA THR A 251 -10.86 -14.42 -9.02
C THR A 251 -9.89 -14.33 -7.85
N ALA A 252 -9.68 -13.13 -7.31
CA ALA A 252 -9.01 -12.92 -6.04
C ALA A 252 -10.04 -12.68 -4.93
N ILE A 253 -9.74 -13.11 -3.70
CA ILE A 253 -10.58 -12.90 -2.53
C ILE A 253 -9.78 -12.09 -1.52
N ILE A 254 -10.35 -10.99 -1.03
CA ILE A 254 -9.81 -10.15 0.03
C ILE A 254 -10.71 -10.25 1.25
N SER A 255 -10.18 -10.72 2.37
CA SER A 255 -10.93 -10.77 3.64
C SER A 255 -10.52 -9.62 4.55
N THR A 256 -11.52 -8.94 5.13
CA THR A 256 -11.31 -7.85 6.08
C THR A 256 -10.96 -8.35 7.48
N ILE A 257 -11.18 -9.64 7.77
CA ILE A 257 -10.96 -10.27 9.09
C ILE A 257 -11.75 -9.53 10.20
N GLY A 258 -12.89 -8.98 9.88
CA GLY A 258 -13.65 -8.08 10.76
C GLY A 258 -12.86 -6.80 11.12
N ASN A 259 -13.53 -5.73 11.45
CA ASN A 259 -12.93 -4.49 11.99
C ASN A 259 -11.94 -3.71 11.11
N PHE A 260 -12.23 -3.51 9.82
CA PHE A 260 -11.59 -2.46 9.04
C PHE A 260 -12.59 -1.32 8.77
N THR A 261 -12.09 -0.07 8.79
CA THR A 261 -12.87 1.05 8.29
C THR A 261 -12.99 0.96 6.78
N GLU A 262 -14.13 1.40 6.23
CA GLU A 262 -14.37 1.47 4.79
C GLU A 262 -13.22 2.12 4.02
N GLU A 263 -12.70 3.26 4.53
CA GLU A 263 -11.57 3.95 3.92
C GLU A 263 -10.30 3.10 3.85
N ARG A 264 -10.00 2.32 4.90
CA ARG A 264 -8.80 1.46 4.91
C ARG A 264 -8.95 0.31 3.93
N MET A 265 -10.15 -0.26 3.86
CA MET A 265 -10.52 -1.29 2.89
C MET A 265 -10.37 -0.73 1.47
N GLN A 266 -10.98 0.41 1.17
CA GLN A 266 -10.90 1.05 -0.14
C GLN A 266 -9.45 1.31 -0.57
N LYS A 267 -8.64 1.90 0.29
CA LYS A 267 -7.22 2.14 0.00
C LYS A 267 -6.44 0.86 -0.30
N PHE A 268 -6.73 -0.22 0.42
CA PHE A 268 -6.08 -1.51 0.17
C PHE A 268 -6.51 -2.08 -1.17
N VAL A 269 -7.81 -2.10 -1.46
CA VAL A 269 -8.38 -2.59 -2.73
C VAL A 269 -7.82 -1.79 -3.91
N ASP A 270 -7.80 -0.46 -3.84
CA ASP A 270 -7.23 0.40 -4.89
C ASP A 270 -5.75 0.05 -5.16
N LYS A 271 -4.99 -0.17 -4.08
CA LYS A 271 -3.58 -0.55 -4.23
C LYS A 271 -3.40 -1.93 -4.83
N PHE A 272 -4.27 -2.87 -4.44
CA PHE A 272 -4.27 -4.23 -4.98
C PHE A 272 -4.64 -4.22 -6.48
N LEU A 273 -5.67 -3.46 -6.87
CA LEU A 273 -6.04 -3.21 -8.27
C LEU A 273 -4.86 -2.66 -9.09
N ASN A 274 -4.20 -1.62 -8.57
CA ASN A 274 -3.03 -1.03 -9.22
C ASN A 274 -1.89 -2.04 -9.39
N THR A 275 -1.71 -2.92 -8.42
CA THR A 275 -0.70 -3.98 -8.49
C THR A 275 -1.04 -4.98 -9.60
N ILE A 276 -2.29 -5.47 -9.67
CA ILE A 276 -2.74 -6.36 -10.75
C ILE A 276 -2.54 -5.71 -12.11
N ASN A 277 -2.96 -4.45 -12.27
CA ASN A 277 -2.83 -3.71 -13.53
C ASN A 277 -1.37 -3.53 -13.94
N THR A 278 -0.48 -3.28 -12.98
CA THR A 278 0.97 -3.21 -13.24
C THR A 278 1.50 -4.54 -13.78
N TYR A 279 1.09 -5.68 -13.20
CA TYR A 279 1.48 -6.99 -13.69
C TYR A 279 0.90 -7.29 -15.09
N LYS A 280 -0.36 -6.93 -15.35
CA LYS A 280 -1.00 -7.07 -16.67
C LYS A 280 -0.29 -6.26 -17.75
N CYS A 281 0.13 -5.03 -17.41
CA CYS A 281 0.78 -4.12 -18.34
C CYS A 281 2.28 -4.37 -18.53
N LYS A 282 2.91 -5.23 -17.74
CA LYS A 282 4.38 -5.35 -17.70
C LYS A 282 4.98 -5.60 -19.08
N GLU A 283 4.52 -6.62 -19.79
CA GLU A 283 5.05 -6.99 -21.13
C GLU A 283 4.77 -5.91 -22.17
N TYR A 284 3.58 -5.31 -22.11
CA TYR A 284 3.18 -4.21 -22.97
C TYR A 284 4.09 -2.99 -22.79
N ASN A 285 4.33 -2.60 -21.55
CA ASN A 285 5.19 -1.46 -21.21
C ASN A 285 6.67 -1.72 -21.56
N GLU A 286 7.16 -2.94 -21.37
CA GLU A 286 8.52 -3.33 -21.76
C GLU A 286 8.69 -3.26 -23.27
N TYR A 287 7.72 -3.74 -24.04
CA TYR A 287 7.70 -3.64 -25.49
C TYR A 287 7.78 -2.18 -25.96
N HIS A 288 6.91 -1.30 -25.45
CA HIS A 288 6.91 0.10 -25.84
C HIS A 288 8.20 0.83 -25.47
N LYS A 289 8.79 0.54 -24.31
CA LYS A 289 10.10 1.09 -23.93
C LYS A 289 11.22 0.69 -24.92
N GLU A 290 11.19 -0.54 -25.43
CA GLU A 290 12.16 -0.96 -26.45
C GLU A 290 11.92 -0.28 -27.80
N ILE A 291 10.65 -0.10 -28.19
CA ILE A 291 10.29 0.66 -29.40
C ILE A 291 10.74 2.11 -29.30
N ASP A 292 10.48 2.79 -28.16
CA ASP A 292 10.91 4.18 -27.94
C ASP A 292 12.44 4.30 -28.00
N ARG A 293 13.15 3.35 -27.38
CA ARG A 293 14.62 3.30 -27.45
C ARG A 293 15.11 3.13 -28.88
N TYR A 294 14.50 2.24 -29.65
CA TYR A 294 14.84 2.02 -31.05
C TYR A 294 14.58 3.29 -31.88
N ASN A 295 13.42 3.91 -31.75
CA ASN A 295 13.06 5.12 -32.48
C ASN A 295 14.05 6.27 -32.20
N LYS A 296 14.43 6.46 -30.95
CA LYS A 296 15.44 7.44 -30.56
C LYS A 296 16.80 7.15 -31.20
N GLN A 297 17.23 5.90 -31.17
CA GLN A 297 18.49 5.51 -31.83
C GLN A 297 18.45 5.70 -33.35
N LEU A 298 17.28 5.46 -33.95
CA LEU A 298 17.06 5.68 -35.39
C LEU A 298 17.16 7.17 -35.75
N GLU A 299 16.54 8.03 -34.97
CA GLU A 299 16.62 9.49 -35.12
C GLU A 299 18.06 9.98 -34.98
N ASP A 300 18.81 9.51 -34.00
CA ASP A 300 20.22 9.84 -33.78
C ASP A 300 21.07 9.40 -35.01
N TYR A 301 20.80 8.20 -35.54
CA TYR A 301 21.48 7.68 -36.74
C TYR A 301 21.17 8.51 -37.97
N GLU A 302 19.92 8.90 -38.20
CA GLU A 302 19.51 9.75 -39.29
C GLU A 302 20.16 11.14 -39.24
N ASN A 303 20.17 11.73 -38.03
CA ASN A 303 20.84 13.02 -37.81
C ASN A 303 22.35 12.94 -38.09
N TYR A 304 23.00 11.88 -37.68
CA TYR A 304 24.43 11.64 -37.98
C TYR A 304 24.65 11.43 -39.47
N THR A 305 23.82 10.66 -40.16
CA THR A 305 23.93 10.41 -41.59
C THR A 305 23.74 11.70 -42.40
N ASN A 306 22.79 12.56 -42.03
CA ASN A 306 22.57 13.86 -42.65
C ASN A 306 23.73 14.82 -42.37
N PHE A 307 24.34 14.77 -41.19
CA PHE A 307 25.54 15.52 -40.89
C PHE A 307 26.72 15.07 -41.76
N GLN A 308 26.94 13.76 -41.90
CA GLN A 308 28.00 13.20 -42.75
C GLN A 308 27.85 13.64 -44.20
N LYS A 309 26.66 13.57 -44.78
CA LYS A 309 26.39 14.03 -46.16
C LYS A 309 26.69 15.53 -46.35
N ARG A 310 26.38 16.36 -45.33
CA ARG A 310 26.70 17.79 -45.38
C ARG A 310 28.20 18.02 -45.28
N TYR A 311 28.90 17.30 -44.45
CA TYR A 311 30.34 17.35 -44.30
C TYR A 311 31.07 16.93 -45.58
N GLU A 312 30.68 15.83 -46.22
CA GLU A 312 31.25 15.37 -47.46
C GLU A 312 31.06 16.39 -48.58
N LYS A 313 29.86 16.97 -48.70
CA LYS A 313 29.58 18.03 -49.65
C LYS A 313 30.40 19.28 -49.44
N TRP A 314 30.57 19.71 -48.20
CA TRP A 314 31.42 20.84 -47.85
C TRP A 314 32.88 20.53 -48.13
N ARG A 315 33.38 19.37 -47.74
CA ARG A 315 34.76 18.94 -47.97
C ARG A 315 35.12 18.88 -49.46
N ALA A 316 34.22 18.34 -50.27
CA ALA A 316 34.41 18.33 -51.71
C ALA A 316 34.50 19.73 -52.31
N LYS A 317 33.67 20.67 -51.85
CA LYS A 317 33.71 22.08 -52.24
C LYS A 317 34.97 22.77 -51.86
N GLU A 318 35.51 22.51 -50.63
CA GLU A 318 36.77 23.09 -50.19
C GLU A 318 37.98 22.48 -50.90
N LEU A 319 37.98 21.16 -51.15
CA LEU A 319 39.03 20.52 -51.95
C LEU A 319 39.13 21.13 -53.33
N ALA A 320 38.01 21.39 -54.00
CA ALA A 320 37.98 22.01 -55.32
C ALA A 320 38.57 23.44 -55.31
N LYS A 321 38.45 24.19 -54.20
CA LYS A 321 39.08 25.52 -54.06
C LYS A 321 40.60 25.50 -53.87
N HIS A 322 41.12 24.37 -53.46
CA HIS A 322 42.56 24.21 -53.12
C HIS A 322 43.26 23.19 -54.05
N ASP A 323 42.85 23.19 -55.31
CA ASP A 323 43.44 22.32 -56.35
C ASP A 323 43.46 20.84 -55.99
N ASN A 324 42.46 20.42 -55.23
CA ASN A 324 42.30 19.02 -54.70
C ASN A 324 43.43 18.59 -53.73
N ASP A 325 44.21 19.50 -53.18
CA ASP A 325 45.19 19.20 -52.17
C ASP A 325 44.57 19.05 -50.77
N PRO A 326 44.47 17.84 -50.19
CA PRO A 326 43.80 17.59 -48.93
C PRO A 326 44.53 18.23 -47.71
N LYS A 327 45.83 18.62 -47.89
CA LYS A 327 46.60 19.25 -46.84
C LYS A 327 46.26 20.73 -46.66
N LYS A 328 45.70 21.35 -47.71
CA LYS A 328 45.30 22.77 -47.73
C LYS A 328 43.88 23.02 -47.27
N VAL A 329 43.05 21.96 -47.14
CA VAL A 329 41.67 22.07 -46.66
C VAL A 329 41.67 22.39 -45.15
N PRO A 330 41.07 23.49 -44.72
CA PRO A 330 41.05 23.84 -43.31
C PRO A 330 40.28 22.82 -42.52
N ASN A 331 40.72 22.54 -41.30
CA ASN A 331 39.95 21.79 -40.31
C ASN A 331 38.78 22.68 -39.86
N ASP A 332 37.55 22.33 -40.31
CA ASP A 332 36.39 23.04 -39.81
C ASP A 332 35.97 22.49 -38.45
N PRO A 333 36.00 23.34 -37.37
CA PRO A 333 35.62 22.88 -36.04
C PRO A 333 34.14 22.52 -35.94
N ILE A 334 33.28 23.01 -36.85
CA ILE A 334 31.83 22.69 -36.86
C ILE A 334 31.59 21.29 -37.43
N PHE A 335 32.47 20.83 -38.34
CA PHE A 335 32.37 19.52 -39.00
C PHE A 335 33.38 18.51 -38.47
N SER A 336 34.03 18.80 -37.35
CA SER A 336 34.87 17.79 -36.69
C SER A 336 34.03 16.55 -36.37
N PRO A 337 34.49 15.34 -36.67
CA PRO A 337 33.70 14.14 -36.37
C PRO A 337 33.41 14.11 -34.87
N ILE A 338 32.12 13.99 -34.53
CA ILE A 338 31.66 13.90 -33.14
C ILE A 338 32.27 12.64 -32.55
N ARG A 339 33.23 12.82 -31.68
CA ARG A 339 33.78 11.75 -30.86
C ARG A 339 33.32 11.98 -29.42
N ASP A 340 33.03 10.89 -28.73
CA ASP A 340 32.73 10.96 -27.32
C ASP A 340 33.96 11.38 -26.50
N LYS A 341 33.80 11.61 -25.19
CA LYS A 341 34.87 11.99 -24.25
C LYS A 341 36.06 10.98 -24.27
N ASN A 342 35.85 9.78 -24.77
CA ASN A 342 36.84 8.71 -24.86
C ASN A 342 37.42 8.55 -26.28
N ASN A 343 37.14 9.52 -27.18
CA ASN A 343 37.57 9.50 -28.59
C ASN A 343 36.99 8.32 -29.41
N LEU A 344 35.88 7.74 -28.94
CA LEU A 344 35.19 6.63 -29.58
C LEU A 344 34.10 7.15 -30.55
N ILE A 345 33.84 6.38 -31.61
CA ILE A 345 32.75 6.66 -32.53
C ILE A 345 31.42 6.43 -31.77
N PRO A 346 30.50 7.41 -31.70
CA PRO A 346 29.25 7.24 -31.00
C PRO A 346 28.43 6.08 -31.57
N ARG A 347 27.67 5.39 -30.72
CA ARG A 347 26.76 4.32 -31.15
C ARG A 347 25.72 4.76 -32.21
N SER A 348 25.39 6.05 -32.24
CA SER A 348 24.53 6.68 -33.25
C SER A 348 25.05 6.55 -34.70
N VAL A 349 26.32 6.19 -34.87
CA VAL A 349 26.92 5.93 -36.21
C VAL A 349 26.43 4.61 -36.81
N PHE A 350 25.98 3.68 -35.97
CA PHE A 350 25.50 2.39 -36.44
C PHE A 350 24.00 2.39 -36.54
N LYS A 351 23.48 1.98 -37.71
CA LYS A 351 22.03 1.82 -37.92
C LYS A 351 21.49 0.86 -36.86
N PRO A 352 20.56 1.29 -36.01
CA PRO A 352 20.02 0.41 -35.00
C PRO A 352 19.30 -0.77 -35.65
N ALA A 353 19.47 -1.94 -35.11
CA ALA A 353 18.69 -3.11 -35.48
C ALA A 353 17.55 -3.24 -34.45
N LEU A 354 16.32 -3.13 -34.91
CA LEU A 354 15.20 -3.59 -34.12
C LEU A 354 15.41 -5.08 -33.87
N ALA A 355 15.34 -5.52 -32.64
CA ALA A 355 15.32 -6.95 -32.37
C ALA A 355 14.09 -7.54 -33.10
N LEU A 356 14.32 -8.10 -34.27
CA LEU A 356 13.33 -8.55 -35.29
C LEU A 356 12.30 -9.57 -34.73
N ARG A 357 12.28 -9.83 -33.43
CA ARG A 357 11.44 -10.82 -32.75
C ARG A 357 10.51 -10.24 -31.68
N LEU A 358 10.48 -8.95 -31.49
CA LEU A 358 9.50 -8.34 -30.58
C LEU A 358 8.13 -8.41 -31.24
N LYS A 359 7.39 -9.48 -30.91
CA LYS A 359 5.97 -9.56 -31.26
C LYS A 359 5.23 -8.58 -30.36
N GLU A 360 4.46 -7.69 -30.98
CA GLU A 360 3.61 -6.76 -30.25
C GLU A 360 2.67 -7.53 -29.32
N PRO A 361 2.73 -7.31 -28.00
CA PRO A 361 1.85 -7.97 -27.06
C PRO A 361 0.43 -7.44 -27.23
N LYS A 362 -0.55 -8.29 -26.95
CA LYS A 362 -1.96 -7.84 -26.93
C LYS A 362 -2.14 -6.74 -25.88
N ILE A 363 -2.97 -5.75 -26.18
CA ILE A 363 -3.38 -4.72 -25.22
C ILE A 363 -4.02 -5.42 -24.02
N PRO A 364 -3.53 -5.22 -22.79
CA PRO A 364 -4.05 -5.89 -21.61
C PRO A 364 -5.48 -5.42 -21.32
N ASN A 365 -6.37 -6.36 -20.98
CA ASN A 365 -7.69 -6.03 -20.46
C ASN A 365 -7.53 -5.59 -18.99
N LEU A 366 -7.76 -4.31 -18.71
CA LEU A 366 -7.66 -3.71 -17.38
C LEU A 366 -9.01 -3.65 -16.64
N SER A 367 -10.10 -4.09 -17.28
CA SER A 367 -11.41 -4.18 -16.61
C SER A 367 -11.36 -5.23 -15.52
N LEU A 368 -11.73 -4.83 -14.30
CA LEU A 368 -11.81 -5.67 -13.11
C LEU A 368 -13.17 -5.44 -12.44
N ASN A 369 -13.84 -6.53 -12.08
CA ASN A 369 -15.06 -6.48 -11.30
C ASN A 369 -14.69 -6.54 -9.81
N VAL A 370 -15.19 -5.60 -9.01
CA VAL A 370 -15.05 -5.61 -7.55
C VAL A 370 -16.42 -5.90 -6.94
N ILE A 371 -16.53 -6.99 -6.22
CA ILE A 371 -17.75 -7.48 -5.59
C ILE A 371 -17.59 -7.30 -4.08
N LEU A 372 -18.45 -6.52 -3.46
CA LEU A 372 -18.50 -6.35 -2.01
C LEU A 372 -19.53 -7.35 -1.46
N ALA A 373 -19.06 -8.28 -0.64
CA ALA A 373 -19.85 -9.32 0.02
C ALA A 373 -19.70 -9.16 1.54
N MET A 374 -20.15 -8.02 2.04
CA MET A 374 -20.13 -7.66 3.46
C MET A 374 -21.51 -7.89 4.05
N ASP A 375 -21.58 -8.42 5.24
CA ASP A 375 -22.84 -8.50 5.97
C ASP A 375 -23.34 -7.08 6.29
N ASN A 376 -24.60 -6.83 5.95
CA ASN A 376 -25.31 -5.63 6.40
C ASN A 376 -25.86 -5.90 7.79
N ASP A 377 -25.02 -5.81 8.80
CA ASP A 377 -25.46 -5.76 10.19
C ASP A 377 -26.05 -4.36 10.44
N GLU A 378 -27.37 -4.20 10.21
CA GLU A 378 -28.14 -3.07 10.73
C GLU A 378 -28.45 -3.23 12.24
#